data_1e31f6b650e91cd98fed560c34edbd0a
#
_entry.id   1e31f6b650e91cd98fed560c34edbd0a
#
_cell.length_a   1.000
_cell.length_b   1.000
_cell.length_c   1.000
_cell.angle_alpha   90.00
_cell.angle_beta   90.00
_cell.angle_gamma   90.00
#
_symmetry.space_group_name_H-M   'P 1'
#
loop_
_entity.id
_entity.type
_entity.pdbx_description
1 polymer ?
#
loop_
_entity_poly.entity_id
_entity_poly.type
_entity_poly.pdbx_seq_one_letter_code
_entity_poly.pdbx_strand_id
1 'polypeptide(L)'
;MLTLSVFFLPGLLFLGSAQAADTPAEPDVVSSSETEPDSSAADASTNPQPDTSKADTKQAKETEKTPVPASAASSKTLKVLVGDKVETMKLEEYLWGVVAAEMPAAFEQEALNAQAIAARTYTLYRMASPSPNHPKASICTDPGCCQAWISYSKRLKGWEKNKRSEYGKKITTAIQKTEGLAMFYQDKPIMAAFHAASAGVTKSAKTVWGKDVPYLQSVSSPETKQQVPKYYSVVTVSKAKFCEALRTTYPNLTLSQDPSAWFGKVTYDSGGLPHAIRIGSQTVPTATLRTLFGLRSASVTAEWDGKQVRFYVTGYGHGVGMSQYGANAMAKQGKNAQQILRHYYTGVKIHKFQ
;
A
#
# COMPACT_ATOMS: atom_id res chain seq x y z
N MET A 1 -13.15 -26.08 -16.35
CA MET A 1 -12.13 -25.92 -15.31
C MET A 1 -11.05 -25.01 -15.86
N LEU A 2 -11.13 -23.70 -15.57
CA LEU A 2 -10.10 -22.73 -15.95
C LEU A 2 -9.39 -22.29 -14.66
N THR A 3 -8.17 -22.75 -14.51
CA THR A 3 -7.25 -22.32 -13.45
C THR A 3 -6.76 -20.90 -13.74
N LEU A 4 -7.17 -19.94 -12.91
CA LEU A 4 -6.74 -18.54 -13.00
C LEU A 4 -5.44 -18.37 -12.22
N SER A 5 -4.31 -18.52 -12.90
CA SER A 5 -2.99 -18.18 -12.35
C SER A 5 -2.81 -16.66 -12.36
N VAL A 6 -2.63 -16.08 -11.18
CA VAL A 6 -2.26 -14.67 -11.03
C VAL A 6 -0.75 -14.57 -11.17
N PHE A 7 -0.28 -14.21 -12.36
CA PHE A 7 1.12 -13.91 -12.62
C PHE A 7 1.39 -12.43 -12.31
N PHE A 8 2.33 -12.17 -11.43
CA PHE A 8 3.11 -10.94 -11.44
C PHE A 8 4.14 -11.09 -12.56
N LEU A 9 3.88 -10.47 -13.71
CA LEU A 9 4.84 -10.33 -14.79
C LEU A 9 5.15 -8.86 -15.02
N PRO A 10 6.42 -8.50 -15.25
CA PRO A 10 6.79 -7.18 -15.71
C PRO A 10 6.23 -6.94 -17.12
N GLY A 11 5.81 -5.73 -17.37
CA GLY A 11 5.06 -5.22 -18.50
C GLY A 11 5.33 -5.83 -19.86
N LEU A 12 4.24 -6.12 -20.57
CA LEU A 12 4.25 -6.23 -22.03
C LEU A 12 3.24 -5.24 -22.62
N LEU A 13 3.72 -4.55 -23.64
CA LEU A 13 3.04 -3.51 -24.41
C LEU A 13 1.81 -4.02 -25.15
N PHE A 14 0.76 -3.16 -25.25
CA PHE A 14 -0.09 -3.08 -26.44
C PHE A 14 -0.39 -1.64 -26.80
N LEU A 15 -0.17 -1.33 -28.09
CA LEU A 15 -0.46 -0.07 -28.76
C LEU A 15 -1.94 0.02 -29.13
N GLY A 16 -2.55 1.16 -28.86
CA GLY A 16 -3.86 1.52 -29.38
C GLY A 16 -4.00 3.05 -29.44
N SER A 17 -4.25 3.58 -30.63
CA SER A 17 -4.39 5.00 -30.96
C SER A 17 -5.72 5.58 -30.48
N ALA A 18 -5.74 6.82 -29.97
CA ALA A 18 -6.94 7.62 -29.81
C ALA A 18 -6.72 9.13 -29.72
N GLN A 19 -7.73 9.83 -30.19
CA GLN A 19 -7.88 11.24 -30.50
C GLN A 19 -7.95 12.18 -29.28
N ALA A 20 -7.65 13.46 -29.55
CA ALA A 20 -7.57 14.58 -28.63
C ALA A 20 -8.94 15.10 -28.17
N ALA A 21 -8.96 15.66 -26.96
CA ALA A 21 -9.90 16.69 -26.51
C ALA A 21 -9.31 17.56 -25.38
N ASP A 22 -9.57 18.81 -25.48
CA ASP A 22 -9.33 20.05 -24.76
C ASP A 22 -8.80 20.09 -23.30
N THR A 23 -7.94 21.10 -23.10
CA THR A 23 -7.22 21.49 -21.87
C THR A 23 -8.12 22.37 -20.97
N PRO A 24 -8.07 22.20 -19.65
CA PRO A 24 -8.37 23.26 -18.69
C PRO A 24 -7.10 23.83 -18.03
N ALA A 25 -7.18 25.12 -17.69
CA ALA A 25 -6.15 26.04 -17.26
C ALA A 25 -5.39 25.67 -15.97
N GLU A 26 -4.15 26.15 -15.89
CA GLU A 26 -3.28 26.11 -14.71
C GLU A 26 -3.81 27.01 -13.57
N PRO A 27 -3.58 26.65 -12.31
CA PRO A 27 -3.70 27.59 -11.21
C PRO A 27 -2.34 28.19 -10.82
N ASP A 28 -2.36 29.48 -10.55
CA ASP A 28 -1.27 30.36 -10.19
C ASP A 28 -0.44 29.93 -8.98
N VAL A 29 0.89 30.08 -9.12
CA VAL A 29 1.88 29.91 -8.06
C VAL A 29 1.97 31.22 -7.26
N VAL A 30 1.52 31.22 -6.02
CA VAL A 30 1.81 32.28 -5.05
C VAL A 30 3.00 31.86 -4.19
N SER A 31 4.10 32.60 -4.35
CA SER A 31 5.27 32.56 -3.48
C SER A 31 4.99 33.27 -2.17
N SER A 32 5.16 32.61 -1.03
CA SER A 32 5.35 33.25 0.26
C SER A 32 6.36 32.47 1.10
N SER A 33 7.46 33.16 1.37
CA SER A 33 8.48 32.80 2.35
C SER A 33 7.90 32.98 3.74
N GLU A 34 7.91 31.93 4.57
CA GLU A 34 7.82 32.06 6.03
C GLU A 34 8.61 30.98 6.75
N THR A 35 9.29 31.43 7.77
CA THR A 35 10.24 30.79 8.69
C THR A 35 9.62 29.65 9.49
N GLU A 36 10.38 28.58 9.67
CA GLU A 36 10.05 27.44 10.55
C GLU A 36 10.02 27.85 12.03
N PRO A 37 9.12 27.30 12.82
CA PRO A 37 9.41 27.03 14.22
C PRO A 37 9.67 25.54 14.45
N ASP A 38 10.80 25.29 15.08
CA ASP A 38 11.25 24.06 15.69
C ASP A 38 10.17 23.48 16.63
N SER A 39 9.70 22.28 16.37
CA SER A 39 9.01 21.45 17.35
C SER A 39 9.29 19.97 17.07
N SER A 40 10.16 19.44 17.90
CA SER A 40 10.41 18.02 18.08
C SER A 40 9.11 17.24 18.33
N ALA A 41 8.67 16.45 17.37
CA ALA A 41 7.68 15.40 17.57
C ALA A 41 7.94 14.20 16.66
N ALA A 42 8.52 13.19 17.29
CA ALA A 42 8.43 11.75 17.02
C ALA A 42 8.47 11.30 15.55
N ASP A 43 9.67 11.02 15.11
CA ASP A 43 10.01 10.15 14.00
C ASP A 43 9.44 8.72 14.23
N ALA A 44 8.43 8.35 13.48
CA ALA A 44 7.90 7.00 13.48
C ALA A 44 7.52 6.60 12.06
N SER A 45 8.51 6.43 11.21
CA SER A 45 8.45 5.58 10.01
C SER A 45 9.79 5.58 9.26
N THR A 46 10.82 5.04 9.84
CA THR A 46 11.94 4.49 9.09
C THR A 46 11.75 2.99 9.00
N ASN A 47 11.42 2.51 7.81
CA ASN A 47 11.55 1.12 7.47
C ASN A 47 13.03 0.90 7.09
N PRO A 48 13.84 0.24 7.91
CA PRO A 48 15.23 -0.04 7.54
C PRO A 48 15.28 -1.20 6.56
N GLN A 49 16.00 -1.00 5.48
CA GLN A 49 16.52 -2.08 4.65
C GLN A 49 17.37 -3.03 5.53
N PRO A 50 17.35 -4.34 5.31
CA PRO A 50 18.13 -5.25 6.14
C PRO A 50 19.61 -5.12 5.82
N ASP A 51 20.38 -4.74 6.82
CA ASP A 51 21.83 -4.83 6.82
C ASP A 51 22.24 -6.25 7.25
N THR A 52 23.07 -6.88 6.44
CA THR A 52 23.61 -8.22 6.68
C THR A 52 24.87 -8.14 7.51
N SER A 53 24.80 -8.42 8.81
CA SER A 53 25.97 -8.82 9.58
C SER A 53 25.61 -9.85 10.65
N LYS A 54 26.40 -10.91 10.65
CA LYS A 54 26.35 -12.10 11.52
C LYS A 54 26.61 -11.73 12.99
N ALA A 55 25.87 -12.35 13.88
CA ALA A 55 26.45 -12.90 15.13
C ALA A 55 25.46 -13.82 15.85
N ASP A 56 25.98 -14.97 16.24
CA ASP A 56 25.37 -15.99 17.09
C ASP A 56 24.94 -15.45 18.44
N THR A 57 23.78 -15.88 18.94
CA THR A 57 23.66 -16.29 20.36
C THR A 57 22.35 -17.07 20.53
N LYS A 58 22.48 -18.31 20.99
CA LYS A 58 21.40 -19.14 21.55
C LYS A 58 20.81 -18.42 22.77
N GLN A 59 19.52 -18.06 22.68
CA GLN A 59 18.76 -17.77 23.89
C GLN A 59 17.33 -18.35 23.77
N ALA A 60 16.88 -18.92 24.88
CA ALA A 60 15.69 -19.72 25.04
C ALA A 60 14.41 -19.00 24.52
N LYS A 61 13.58 -19.80 23.88
CA LYS A 61 12.30 -19.45 23.27
C LYS A 61 11.26 -19.25 24.37
N GLU A 62 11.15 -18.05 24.90
CA GLU A 62 9.97 -17.64 25.67
C GLU A 62 8.93 -17.12 24.67
N THR A 63 7.99 -17.97 24.31
CA THR A 63 6.85 -17.64 23.45
C THR A 63 5.86 -16.81 24.25
N GLU A 64 6.08 -15.51 24.27
CA GLU A 64 5.10 -14.53 24.78
C GLU A 64 3.87 -14.58 23.86
N LYS A 65 2.78 -15.21 24.36
CA LYS A 65 1.53 -15.37 23.60
C LYS A 65 0.87 -14.02 23.36
N THR A 66 0.45 -13.80 22.12
CA THR A 66 -0.38 -12.66 21.74
C THR A 66 -1.64 -12.65 22.62
N PRO A 67 -2.05 -11.50 23.19
CA PRO A 67 -3.19 -11.43 24.13
C PRO A 67 -4.56 -11.48 23.45
N VAL A 68 -4.67 -12.12 22.31
CA VAL A 68 -5.96 -12.34 21.65
C VAL A 68 -6.60 -13.59 22.28
N PRO A 69 -7.68 -13.47 23.04
CA PRO A 69 -8.36 -14.63 23.62
C PRO A 69 -8.83 -15.58 22.51
N ALA A 70 -8.64 -16.86 22.72
CA ALA A 70 -9.24 -17.88 21.86
C ALA A 70 -10.75 -17.87 22.09
N SER A 71 -11.53 -17.24 21.19
CA SER A 71 -12.95 -17.49 21.12
C SER A 71 -13.24 -18.74 20.28
N ALA A 72 -14.42 -19.30 20.42
CA ALA A 72 -14.83 -20.50 19.68
C ALA A 72 -14.87 -20.28 18.13
N ALA A 73 -15.01 -19.03 17.67
CA ALA A 73 -14.98 -18.68 16.24
C ALA A 73 -13.56 -18.64 15.66
N SER A 74 -12.53 -18.60 16.49
CA SER A 74 -11.12 -18.39 16.13
C SER A 74 -10.28 -19.68 16.16
N SER A 75 -10.88 -20.84 15.91
CA SER A 75 -10.13 -22.09 15.77
C SER A 75 -9.39 -22.23 14.44
N LYS A 76 -9.71 -21.36 13.46
CA LYS A 76 -9.10 -21.44 12.13
C LYS A 76 -7.61 -21.13 12.19
N THR A 77 -6.81 -22.07 11.67
CA THR A 77 -5.36 -21.94 11.54
C THR A 77 -4.98 -21.74 10.08
N LEU A 78 -3.82 -21.13 9.86
CA LEU A 78 -3.24 -20.96 8.53
C LEU A 78 -1.73 -21.20 8.56
N LYS A 79 -1.18 -21.56 7.41
CA LYS A 79 0.27 -21.66 7.20
C LYS A 79 0.78 -20.30 6.72
N VAL A 80 1.71 -19.70 7.45
CA VAL A 80 2.32 -18.41 7.16
C VAL A 80 3.80 -18.60 6.86
N LEU A 81 4.28 -18.06 5.76
CA LEU A 81 5.72 -17.98 5.48
C LEU A 81 6.29 -16.75 6.20
N VAL A 82 7.12 -16.97 7.21
CA VAL A 82 7.82 -15.93 7.98
C VAL A 82 9.32 -16.05 7.68
N GLY A 83 9.85 -15.10 6.92
CA GLY A 83 11.18 -15.29 6.31
C GLY A 83 11.20 -16.56 5.45
N ASP A 84 12.08 -17.50 5.77
CA ASP A 84 12.23 -18.76 5.05
C ASP A 84 11.48 -19.94 5.71
N LYS A 85 10.73 -19.70 6.79
CA LYS A 85 10.08 -20.75 7.58
C LYS A 85 8.56 -20.68 7.46
N VAL A 86 7.93 -21.83 7.25
CA VAL A 86 6.47 -21.95 7.31
C VAL A 86 6.05 -22.26 8.76
N GLU A 87 5.25 -21.35 9.31
CA GLU A 87 4.70 -21.48 10.66
C GLU A 87 3.19 -21.68 10.59
N THR A 88 2.62 -22.46 11.52
CA THR A 88 1.16 -22.56 11.68
C THR A 88 0.73 -21.62 12.78
N MET A 89 -0.17 -20.69 12.44
CA MET A 89 -0.69 -19.68 13.37
C MET A 89 -2.21 -19.75 13.43
N LYS A 90 -2.81 -19.34 14.55
CA LYS A 90 -4.23 -19.03 14.60
C LYS A 90 -4.51 -17.76 13.79
N LEU A 91 -5.63 -17.73 13.08
CA LEU A 91 -5.98 -16.60 12.20
C LEU A 91 -5.96 -15.26 12.94
N GLU A 92 -6.61 -15.16 14.08
CA GLU A 92 -6.73 -13.89 14.80
C GLU A 92 -5.37 -13.45 15.43
N GLU A 93 -4.50 -14.37 15.81
CA GLU A 93 -3.13 -14.07 16.25
C GLU A 93 -2.28 -13.52 15.10
N TYR A 94 -2.39 -14.13 13.92
CA TYR A 94 -1.75 -13.63 12.70
C TYR A 94 -2.26 -12.23 12.35
N LEU A 95 -3.57 -12.01 12.38
CA LEU A 95 -4.19 -10.72 12.06
C LEU A 95 -3.79 -9.60 13.04
N TRP A 96 -3.58 -9.92 14.32
CA TRP A 96 -3.04 -8.95 15.25
C TRP A 96 -1.69 -8.40 14.76
N GLY A 97 -0.80 -9.29 14.35
CA GLY A 97 0.51 -8.92 13.81
C GLY A 97 0.43 -8.13 12.50
N VAL A 98 -0.56 -8.43 11.66
CA VAL A 98 -0.79 -7.67 10.41
C VAL A 98 -1.28 -6.26 10.73
N VAL A 99 -2.34 -6.09 11.51
CA VAL A 99 -2.86 -4.75 11.83
C VAL A 99 -1.80 -3.90 12.53
N ALA A 100 -1.02 -4.50 13.44
CA ALA A 100 0.05 -3.83 14.13
C ALA A 100 1.24 -3.45 13.23
N ALA A 101 1.46 -4.15 12.11
CA ALA A 101 2.50 -3.82 11.13
C ALA A 101 2.04 -2.78 10.11
N GLU A 102 0.78 -2.87 9.66
CA GLU A 102 0.25 -2.12 8.54
C GLU A 102 -0.26 -0.72 8.95
N MET A 103 -0.84 -0.57 10.13
CA MET A 103 -1.53 0.67 10.50
C MET A 103 -0.98 1.24 11.82
N PRO A 104 -0.75 2.56 11.92
CA PRO A 104 -0.38 3.18 13.18
C PRO A 104 -1.44 2.93 14.26
N ALA A 105 -1.03 2.40 15.41
CA ALA A 105 -1.95 2.11 16.52
C ALA A 105 -2.59 3.36 17.13
N ALA A 106 -2.03 4.55 16.83
CA ALA A 106 -2.62 5.84 17.20
C ALA A 106 -3.89 6.20 16.40
N PHE A 107 -4.16 5.52 15.26
CA PHE A 107 -5.34 5.79 14.45
C PHE A 107 -6.64 5.53 15.21
N GLU A 108 -7.75 6.09 14.70
CA GLU A 108 -9.07 5.90 15.27
C GLU A 108 -9.47 4.42 15.32
N GLN A 109 -10.23 4.03 16.33
CA GLN A 109 -10.62 2.63 16.54
C GLN A 109 -11.37 2.06 15.33
N GLU A 110 -12.25 2.85 14.68
CA GLU A 110 -12.99 2.39 13.50
C GLU A 110 -12.12 2.19 12.26
N ALA A 111 -11.01 2.93 12.14
CA ALA A 111 -10.01 2.68 11.10
C ALA A 111 -9.26 1.37 11.35
N LEU A 112 -8.86 1.11 12.60
CA LEU A 112 -8.23 -0.16 12.99
C LEU A 112 -9.19 -1.35 12.81
N ASN A 113 -10.49 -1.17 13.13
CA ASN A 113 -11.54 -2.15 12.89
C ASN A 113 -11.68 -2.45 11.39
N ALA A 114 -11.68 -1.42 10.53
CA ALA A 114 -11.72 -1.57 9.08
C ALA A 114 -10.49 -2.33 8.55
N GLN A 115 -9.30 -1.99 9.05
CA GLN A 115 -8.07 -2.69 8.68
C GLN A 115 -8.11 -4.17 9.09
N ALA A 116 -8.63 -4.49 10.28
CA ALA A 116 -8.75 -5.87 10.75
C ALA A 116 -9.67 -6.70 9.84
N ILE A 117 -10.81 -6.14 9.41
CA ILE A 117 -11.73 -6.80 8.46
C ILE A 117 -11.06 -6.94 7.09
N ALA A 118 -10.38 -5.90 6.58
CA ALA A 118 -9.70 -5.95 5.30
C ALA A 118 -8.57 -7.00 5.29
N ALA A 119 -7.73 -7.02 6.32
CA ALA A 119 -6.65 -7.99 6.46
C ALA A 119 -7.17 -9.43 6.57
N ARG A 120 -8.24 -9.66 7.34
CA ARG A 120 -8.90 -10.96 7.45
C ARG A 120 -9.46 -11.40 6.11
N THR A 121 -10.13 -10.52 5.40
CA THR A 121 -10.71 -10.79 4.09
C THR A 121 -9.62 -11.18 3.09
N TYR A 122 -8.54 -10.41 3.02
CA TYR A 122 -7.39 -10.73 2.16
C TYR A 122 -6.74 -12.07 2.52
N THR A 123 -6.63 -12.36 3.82
CA THR A 123 -6.10 -13.66 4.29
C THR A 123 -7.00 -14.82 3.85
N LEU A 124 -8.32 -14.72 3.99
CA LEU A 124 -9.27 -15.72 3.51
C LEU A 124 -9.21 -15.89 1.99
N TYR A 125 -9.10 -14.79 1.26
CA TYR A 125 -8.88 -14.82 -0.20
C TYR A 125 -7.60 -15.61 -0.56
N ARG A 126 -6.50 -15.38 0.16
CA ARG A 126 -5.23 -16.09 -0.07
C ARG A 126 -5.27 -17.54 0.37
N MET A 127 -6.02 -17.88 1.40
CA MET A 127 -6.26 -19.28 1.80
C MET A 127 -7.02 -20.06 0.72
N ALA A 128 -7.97 -19.41 0.02
CA ALA A 128 -8.70 -20.00 -1.11
C ALA A 128 -7.89 -20.01 -2.41
N SER A 129 -6.92 -19.10 -2.56
CA SER A 129 -6.09 -18.95 -3.77
C SER A 129 -4.65 -18.61 -3.38
N PRO A 130 -3.85 -19.60 -2.93
CA PRO A 130 -2.46 -19.38 -2.52
C PRO A 130 -1.61 -18.78 -3.63
N SER A 131 -0.56 -18.04 -3.24
CA SER A 131 0.39 -17.48 -4.20
C SER A 131 1.34 -18.57 -4.73
N PRO A 132 1.66 -18.57 -6.03
CA PRO A 132 2.72 -19.44 -6.56
C PRO A 132 4.10 -19.12 -5.97
N ASN A 133 4.32 -17.92 -5.46
CA ASN A 133 5.58 -17.51 -4.85
C ASN A 133 5.89 -18.23 -3.52
N HIS A 134 4.85 -18.78 -2.86
CA HIS A 134 4.99 -19.53 -1.61
C HIS A 134 4.00 -20.69 -1.54
N PRO A 135 4.16 -21.74 -2.38
CA PRO A 135 3.17 -22.82 -2.56
C PRO A 135 2.94 -23.66 -1.30
N LYS A 136 3.84 -23.60 -0.32
CA LYS A 136 3.74 -24.35 0.96
C LYS A 136 3.01 -23.57 2.06
N ALA A 137 2.69 -22.29 1.83
CA ALA A 137 2.01 -21.43 2.79
C ALA A 137 0.80 -20.73 2.15
N SER A 138 -0.24 -20.48 2.94
CA SER A 138 -1.41 -19.74 2.48
C SER A 138 -1.07 -18.28 2.20
N ILE A 139 -0.16 -17.71 2.99
CA ILE A 139 0.20 -16.30 2.95
C ILE A 139 1.65 -16.11 3.42
N CYS A 140 2.30 -15.02 3.04
CA CYS A 140 3.63 -14.63 3.55
C CYS A 140 3.58 -13.29 4.29
N THR A 141 4.69 -12.94 4.94
CA THR A 141 4.84 -11.70 5.71
C THR A 141 5.53 -10.57 4.94
N ASP A 142 5.74 -10.77 3.64
CA ASP A 142 6.31 -9.77 2.74
C ASP A 142 5.21 -8.84 2.20
N PRO A 143 5.26 -7.51 2.49
CA PRO A 143 4.30 -6.54 1.97
C PRO A 143 4.34 -6.38 0.44
N GLY A 144 5.43 -6.78 -0.21
CA GLY A 144 5.55 -6.79 -1.67
C GLY A 144 4.79 -7.94 -2.34
N CYS A 145 4.46 -8.98 -1.58
CA CYS A 145 3.77 -10.19 -2.04
C CYS A 145 2.36 -10.32 -1.46
N CYS A 146 2.23 -10.15 -0.13
CA CYS A 146 1.00 -10.34 0.61
C CYS A 146 0.66 -9.11 1.48
N GLN A 147 0.97 -9.17 2.76
CA GLN A 147 0.76 -8.06 3.71
C GLN A 147 1.83 -8.11 4.81
N ALA A 148 2.21 -6.93 5.32
CA ALA A 148 3.22 -6.86 6.38
C ALA A 148 2.73 -7.56 7.65
N TRP A 149 3.67 -8.11 8.39
CA TRP A 149 3.42 -8.76 9.68
C TRP A 149 4.57 -8.52 10.66
N ILE A 150 4.24 -8.39 11.92
CA ILE A 150 5.22 -8.26 13.00
C ILE A 150 4.79 -9.11 14.20
N SER A 151 5.73 -9.78 14.85
CA SER A 151 5.42 -10.52 16.08
C SER A 151 5.04 -9.57 17.22
N TYR A 152 4.19 -10.05 18.13
CA TYR A 152 3.71 -9.29 19.29
C TYR A 152 4.86 -8.69 20.10
N SER A 153 5.83 -9.54 20.48
CA SER A 153 6.96 -9.09 21.29
C SER A 153 7.83 -8.05 20.58
N LYS A 154 8.09 -8.23 19.28
CA LYS A 154 8.85 -7.27 18.47
C LYS A 154 8.10 -5.94 18.37
N ARG A 155 6.78 -5.97 18.19
CA ARG A 155 5.98 -4.74 18.11
C ARG A 155 5.94 -3.98 19.42
N LEU A 156 5.74 -4.66 20.55
CA LEU A 156 5.78 -4.00 21.85
C LEU A 156 7.12 -3.34 22.13
N LYS A 157 8.23 -3.98 21.79
CA LYS A 157 9.58 -3.39 21.94
C LYS A 157 9.76 -2.14 21.07
N GLY A 158 9.13 -2.08 19.89
CA GLY A 158 9.19 -0.95 18.97
C GLY A 158 8.31 0.26 19.36
N TRP A 159 7.37 0.10 20.29
CA TRP A 159 6.57 1.22 20.78
C TRP A 159 7.19 1.83 22.04
N GLU A 160 6.99 3.12 22.26
CA GLU A 160 7.32 3.79 23.50
C GLU A 160 6.70 3.07 24.71
N LYS A 161 7.47 2.93 25.79
CA LYS A 161 7.07 2.11 26.95
C LYS A 161 5.72 2.52 27.53
N ASN A 162 5.43 3.82 27.60
CA ASN A 162 4.16 4.39 28.10
C ASN A 162 2.97 4.16 27.13
N LYS A 163 3.21 3.88 25.85
CA LYS A 163 2.17 3.65 24.84
C LYS A 163 1.87 2.17 24.58
N ARG A 164 2.70 1.25 25.04
CA ARG A 164 2.57 -0.20 24.75
C ARG A 164 1.23 -0.77 25.14
N SER A 165 0.77 -0.46 26.37
CA SER A 165 -0.52 -0.95 26.88
C SER A 165 -1.70 -0.40 26.10
N GLU A 166 -1.73 0.92 25.87
CA GLU A 166 -2.77 1.59 25.09
C GLU A 166 -2.86 1.03 23.66
N TYR A 167 -1.75 1.01 22.94
CA TYR A 167 -1.68 0.58 21.54
C TYR A 167 -1.97 -0.91 21.39
N GLY A 168 -1.42 -1.74 22.27
CA GLY A 168 -1.71 -3.17 22.29
C GLY A 168 -3.21 -3.45 22.51
N LYS A 169 -3.85 -2.73 23.45
CA LYS A 169 -5.29 -2.82 23.72
C LYS A 169 -6.11 -2.39 22.50
N LYS A 170 -5.75 -1.30 21.82
CA LYS A 170 -6.47 -0.82 20.62
C LYS A 170 -6.45 -1.86 19.49
N ILE A 171 -5.29 -2.44 19.18
CA ILE A 171 -5.17 -3.49 18.16
C ILE A 171 -5.99 -4.73 18.58
N THR A 172 -5.86 -5.20 19.82
CA THR A 172 -6.62 -6.33 20.35
C THR A 172 -8.12 -6.08 20.25
N THR A 173 -8.57 -4.89 20.60
CA THR A 173 -9.98 -4.48 20.48
C THR A 173 -10.46 -4.52 19.03
N ALA A 174 -9.65 -4.08 18.08
CA ALA A 174 -10.00 -4.13 16.66
C ALA A 174 -10.21 -5.57 16.18
N ILE A 175 -9.33 -6.49 16.57
CA ILE A 175 -9.46 -7.91 16.22
C ILE A 175 -10.71 -8.53 16.84
N GLN A 176 -10.96 -8.29 18.14
CA GLN A 176 -12.09 -8.85 18.88
C GLN A 176 -13.45 -8.33 18.41
N LYS A 177 -13.58 -7.00 18.24
CA LYS A 177 -14.84 -6.39 17.79
C LYS A 177 -15.24 -6.78 16.37
N THR A 178 -14.26 -7.17 15.55
CA THR A 178 -14.49 -7.55 14.15
C THR A 178 -14.38 -9.05 13.91
N GLU A 179 -14.31 -9.84 14.97
CA GLU A 179 -14.14 -11.29 14.89
C GLU A 179 -15.14 -11.95 13.94
N GLY A 180 -14.60 -12.75 13.03
CA GLY A 180 -15.37 -13.45 12.00
C GLY A 180 -15.87 -12.57 10.86
N LEU A 181 -15.82 -11.24 10.94
CA LEU A 181 -16.28 -10.37 9.86
C LEU A 181 -15.28 -10.36 8.69
N ALA A 182 -15.81 -10.53 7.48
CA ALA A 182 -15.08 -10.42 6.23
C ALA A 182 -15.95 -9.81 5.12
N MET A 183 -15.30 -9.35 4.05
CA MET A 183 -15.96 -8.80 2.86
C MET A 183 -16.08 -9.85 1.77
N PHE A 184 -17.25 -9.88 1.14
CA PHE A 184 -17.58 -10.82 0.07
C PHE A 184 -18.14 -10.08 -1.16
N TYR A 185 -17.80 -10.58 -2.32
CA TYR A 185 -18.41 -10.22 -3.59
C TYR A 185 -18.77 -11.51 -4.32
N GLN A 186 -20.05 -11.69 -4.70
CA GLN A 186 -20.57 -12.95 -5.27
C GLN A 186 -20.17 -14.16 -4.38
N ASP A 187 -20.42 -14.02 -3.08
CA ASP A 187 -20.21 -15.04 -2.03
C ASP A 187 -18.76 -15.56 -1.90
N LYS A 188 -17.79 -14.85 -2.47
CA LYS A 188 -16.36 -15.15 -2.33
C LYS A 188 -15.64 -14.03 -1.58
N PRO A 189 -14.68 -14.35 -0.69
CA PRO A 189 -13.82 -13.34 -0.08
C PRO A 189 -13.11 -12.53 -1.16
N ILE A 190 -13.12 -11.21 -1.05
CA ILE A 190 -12.49 -10.34 -2.03
C ILE A 190 -10.97 -10.24 -1.84
N MET A 191 -10.26 -9.84 -2.89
CA MET A 191 -8.88 -9.36 -2.80
C MET A 191 -8.89 -7.96 -2.17
N ALA A 192 -8.99 -7.90 -0.85
CA ALA A 192 -9.12 -6.66 -0.09
C ALA A 192 -7.79 -5.91 -0.02
N ALA A 193 -7.34 -5.37 -1.15
CA ALA A 193 -6.11 -4.59 -1.25
C ALA A 193 -6.22 -3.26 -0.48
N PHE A 194 -5.14 -2.85 0.18
CA PHE A 194 -5.05 -1.57 0.89
C PHE A 194 -3.66 -0.97 0.73
N HIS A 195 -3.53 0.32 0.99
CA HIS A 195 -2.28 1.07 0.87
C HIS A 195 -2.25 2.21 1.88
N ALA A 196 -1.07 2.79 2.11
CA ALA A 196 -0.90 3.79 3.17
C ALA A 196 -1.72 5.06 2.90
N ALA A 197 -1.48 5.78 1.80
CA ALA A 197 -2.18 7.02 1.49
C ALA A 197 -2.38 7.21 -0.02
N SER A 198 -3.59 7.61 -0.41
CA SER A 198 -3.90 8.00 -1.79
C SER A 198 -3.48 9.44 -2.08
N ALA A 199 -3.57 9.82 -3.34
CA ALA A 199 -3.38 11.20 -3.80
C ALA A 199 -4.75 11.92 -3.98
N GLY A 200 -5.64 11.82 -2.96
CA GLY A 200 -7.00 12.38 -2.99
C GLY A 200 -8.04 11.46 -3.63
N VAL A 201 -7.60 10.50 -4.45
CA VAL A 201 -8.44 9.51 -5.14
C VAL A 201 -7.68 8.18 -5.16
N THR A 202 -8.38 7.05 -5.01
CA THR A 202 -7.77 5.73 -5.20
C THR A 202 -7.68 5.37 -6.68
N LYS A 203 -6.82 4.43 -7.03
CA LYS A 203 -6.71 3.89 -8.40
C LYS A 203 -7.55 2.62 -8.54
N SER A 204 -8.14 2.40 -9.71
CA SER A 204 -8.80 1.12 -10.00
C SER A 204 -7.78 -0.01 -10.22
N ALA A 205 -8.17 -1.25 -9.96
CA ALA A 205 -7.36 -2.42 -10.28
C ALA A 205 -7.05 -2.51 -11.78
N LYS A 206 -7.97 -2.05 -12.63
CA LYS A 206 -7.77 -1.98 -14.09
C LYS A 206 -6.59 -1.07 -14.44
N THR A 207 -6.51 0.10 -13.81
CA THR A 207 -5.42 1.08 -14.04
C THR A 207 -4.07 0.54 -13.59
N VAL A 208 -4.00 -0.14 -12.44
CA VAL A 208 -2.72 -0.53 -11.83
C VAL A 208 -2.27 -1.93 -12.26
N TRP A 209 -3.19 -2.87 -12.38
CA TRP A 209 -2.90 -4.29 -12.62
C TRP A 209 -3.43 -4.83 -13.96
N GLY A 210 -4.06 -3.98 -14.78
CA GLY A 210 -4.61 -4.37 -16.08
C GLY A 210 -5.84 -5.28 -16.00
N LYS A 211 -6.38 -5.54 -14.80
CA LYS A 211 -7.55 -6.41 -14.57
C LYS A 211 -8.72 -5.59 -14.05
N ASP A 212 -9.86 -5.70 -14.71
CA ASP A 212 -11.09 -5.12 -14.20
C ASP A 212 -11.61 -5.97 -13.03
N VAL A 213 -11.60 -5.37 -11.83
CA VAL A 213 -12.07 -6.00 -10.60
C VAL A 213 -13.23 -5.13 -10.09
N PRO A 214 -14.49 -5.63 -10.15
CA PRO A 214 -15.68 -4.80 -9.91
C PRO A 214 -15.70 -4.06 -8.56
N TYR A 215 -15.10 -4.64 -7.53
CA TYR A 215 -15.05 -4.07 -6.19
C TYR A 215 -13.79 -3.21 -5.91
N LEU A 216 -12.84 -3.09 -6.86
CA LEU A 216 -11.62 -2.26 -6.74
C LEU A 216 -11.65 -1.12 -7.76
N GLN A 217 -12.60 -0.22 -7.59
CA GLN A 217 -12.79 0.95 -8.42
C GLN A 217 -12.08 2.19 -7.83
N SER A 218 -11.94 3.23 -8.63
CA SER A 218 -11.43 4.53 -8.18
C SER A 218 -12.51 5.25 -7.40
N VAL A 219 -12.18 5.67 -6.17
CA VAL A 219 -13.07 6.44 -5.27
C VAL A 219 -12.31 7.58 -4.63
N SER A 220 -13.02 8.65 -4.23
CA SER A 220 -12.42 9.75 -3.47
C SER A 220 -11.84 9.26 -2.14
N SER A 221 -10.81 9.93 -1.65
CA SER A 221 -10.18 9.58 -0.38
C SER A 221 -9.84 10.87 0.38
N PRO A 222 -10.36 11.06 1.61
CA PRO A 222 -10.44 12.38 2.24
C PRO A 222 -9.19 12.79 3.02
N GLU A 223 -8.13 12.00 3.03
CA GLU A 223 -6.89 12.36 3.71
C GLU A 223 -6.21 13.58 3.07
N THR A 224 -5.58 14.39 3.91
CA THR A 224 -4.91 15.61 3.50
C THR A 224 -3.41 15.60 3.80
N LYS A 225 -2.66 16.54 3.21
CA LYS A 225 -1.23 16.70 3.47
C LYS A 225 -0.89 16.92 4.95
N GLN A 226 -1.79 17.51 5.72
CA GLN A 226 -1.62 17.75 7.15
C GLN A 226 -1.75 16.47 7.98
N GLN A 227 -2.49 15.49 7.48
CA GLN A 227 -2.77 14.23 8.18
C GLN A 227 -1.77 13.13 7.83
N VAL A 228 -1.11 13.24 6.67
CA VAL A 228 -0.22 12.20 6.15
C VAL A 228 1.23 12.66 6.17
N PRO A 229 2.10 12.09 7.02
CA PRO A 229 3.52 12.41 7.00
C PRO A 229 4.14 12.13 5.63
N LYS A 230 4.89 13.11 5.12
CA LYS A 230 5.51 13.00 3.79
C LYS A 230 4.48 12.68 2.68
N TYR A 231 3.27 13.31 2.75
CA TYR A 231 2.24 13.19 1.71
C TYR A 231 2.78 13.57 0.33
N TYR A 232 3.56 14.65 0.29
CA TYR A 232 4.40 15.00 -0.85
C TYR A 232 5.83 14.61 -0.57
N SER A 233 6.50 14.04 -1.56
CA SER A 233 7.92 13.74 -1.49
C SER A 233 8.60 14.02 -2.83
N VAL A 234 9.85 14.50 -2.77
CA VAL A 234 10.68 14.73 -3.94
C VAL A 234 11.80 13.71 -3.93
N VAL A 235 11.97 13.00 -5.05
CA VAL A 235 13.09 12.08 -5.26
C VAL A 235 13.93 12.61 -6.39
N THR A 236 15.23 12.79 -6.16
CA THR A 236 16.19 13.26 -7.15
C THR A 236 17.04 12.11 -7.67
N VAL A 237 17.26 12.09 -8.98
CA VAL A 237 18.03 11.03 -9.65
C VAL A 237 19.03 11.68 -10.63
N SER A 238 20.29 11.28 -10.56
CA SER A 238 21.30 11.77 -11.50
C SER A 238 20.96 11.41 -12.94
N LYS A 239 21.41 12.24 -13.90
CA LYS A 239 21.25 11.99 -15.34
C LYS A 239 21.68 10.58 -15.74
N ALA A 240 22.83 10.12 -15.27
CA ALA A 240 23.38 8.80 -15.60
C ALA A 240 22.45 7.68 -15.14
N LYS A 241 22.06 7.67 -13.84
CA LYS A 241 21.16 6.65 -13.26
C LYS A 241 19.80 6.64 -13.94
N PHE A 242 19.24 7.82 -14.27
CA PHE A 242 17.96 7.92 -14.97
C PHE A 242 18.02 7.29 -16.36
N CYS A 243 19.06 7.65 -17.16
CA CYS A 243 19.25 7.10 -18.50
C CYS A 243 19.50 5.60 -18.48
N GLU A 244 20.34 5.10 -17.57
CA GLU A 244 20.64 3.68 -17.40
C GLU A 244 19.38 2.86 -17.10
N ALA A 245 18.62 3.23 -16.07
CA ALA A 245 17.41 2.52 -15.65
C ALA A 245 16.36 2.47 -16.78
N LEU A 246 16.16 3.59 -17.47
CA LEU A 246 15.19 3.62 -18.57
C LEU A 246 15.64 2.84 -19.79
N ARG A 247 16.92 2.90 -20.19
CA ARG A 247 17.42 2.14 -21.33
C ARG A 247 17.42 0.64 -21.09
N THR A 248 17.68 0.20 -19.87
CA THR A 248 17.54 -1.21 -19.48
C THR A 248 16.10 -1.71 -19.67
N THR A 249 15.11 -0.87 -19.33
CA THR A 249 13.70 -1.23 -19.47
C THR A 249 13.15 -1.01 -20.87
N TYR A 250 13.64 0.02 -21.56
CA TYR A 250 13.25 0.43 -22.91
C TYR A 250 14.48 0.54 -23.83
N PRO A 251 14.98 -0.58 -24.41
CA PRO A 251 16.21 -0.58 -25.21
C PRO A 251 16.17 0.38 -26.41
N ASN A 252 14.98 0.63 -26.97
CA ASN A 252 14.79 1.53 -28.12
C ASN A 252 14.46 2.98 -27.69
N LEU A 253 14.68 3.35 -26.43
CA LEU A 253 14.45 4.71 -25.95
C LEU A 253 15.49 5.66 -26.53
N THR A 254 15.02 6.68 -27.25
CA THR A 254 15.83 7.83 -27.65
C THR A 254 15.51 9.04 -26.79
N LEU A 255 16.55 9.68 -26.26
CA LEU A 255 16.47 10.91 -25.50
C LEU A 255 17.18 12.03 -26.27
N SER A 256 16.65 13.24 -26.21
CA SER A 256 17.33 14.44 -26.70
C SER A 256 18.69 14.61 -26.02
N GLN A 257 19.63 15.25 -26.71
CA GLN A 257 20.89 15.67 -26.08
C GLN A 257 20.66 16.70 -24.97
N ASP A 258 19.63 17.54 -25.14
CA ASP A 258 19.16 18.46 -24.10
C ASP A 258 18.19 17.76 -23.18
N PRO A 259 18.54 17.58 -21.88
CA PRO A 259 17.65 16.95 -20.91
C PRO A 259 16.36 17.73 -20.59
N SER A 260 16.33 19.04 -20.85
CA SER A 260 15.13 19.86 -20.66
C SER A 260 13.97 19.42 -21.57
N ALA A 261 14.30 18.81 -22.72
CA ALA A 261 13.35 18.28 -23.68
C ALA A 261 12.96 16.81 -23.45
N TRP A 262 13.37 16.18 -22.33
CA TRP A 262 13.09 14.78 -22.09
C TRP A 262 11.64 14.49 -21.72
N PHE A 263 11.02 15.38 -20.95
CA PHE A 263 9.67 15.20 -20.39
C PHE A 263 8.63 15.92 -21.25
N GLY A 264 7.64 15.18 -21.70
CA GLY A 264 6.54 15.69 -22.51
C GLY A 264 5.20 15.45 -21.83
N LYS A 265 4.15 15.23 -22.63
CA LYS A 265 2.76 15.08 -22.17
C LYS A 265 2.61 14.03 -21.06
N VAL A 266 1.92 14.41 -19.98
CA VAL A 266 1.40 13.51 -18.95
C VAL A 266 0.01 13.07 -19.36
N THR A 267 -0.28 11.77 -19.28
CA THR A 267 -1.63 11.23 -19.39
C THR A 267 -2.16 10.89 -18.01
N TYR A 268 -3.47 10.99 -17.84
CA TYR A 268 -4.16 10.79 -16.57
C TYR A 268 -5.11 9.61 -16.65
N ASP A 269 -5.34 8.92 -15.54
CA ASP A 269 -6.35 7.88 -15.43
C ASP A 269 -7.76 8.47 -15.23
N SER A 270 -8.78 7.60 -15.14
CA SER A 270 -10.17 8.02 -14.92
C SER A 270 -10.40 8.75 -13.58
N GLY A 271 -9.49 8.63 -12.63
CA GLY A 271 -9.51 9.36 -11.36
C GLY A 271 -8.79 10.70 -11.42
N GLY A 272 -8.24 11.09 -12.58
CA GLY A 272 -7.47 12.34 -12.74
C GLY A 272 -6.03 12.24 -12.20
N LEU A 273 -5.52 11.05 -11.90
CA LEU A 273 -4.16 10.87 -11.41
C LEU A 273 -3.18 10.56 -12.56
N PRO A 274 -1.91 11.02 -12.48
CA PRO A 274 -0.90 10.69 -13.46
C PRO A 274 -0.82 9.17 -13.71
N HIS A 275 -0.88 8.78 -14.98
CA HIS A 275 -0.87 7.38 -15.43
C HIS A 275 0.38 7.05 -16.25
N ALA A 276 0.77 7.93 -17.18
CA ALA A 276 2.00 7.79 -17.92
C ALA A 276 2.58 9.16 -18.29
N ILE A 277 3.88 9.20 -18.51
CA ILE A 277 4.64 10.40 -18.93
C ILE A 277 5.34 10.08 -20.22
N ARG A 278 5.24 10.97 -21.22
CA ARG A 278 6.10 10.92 -22.41
C ARG A 278 7.52 11.26 -22.00
N ILE A 279 8.45 10.32 -22.21
CA ILE A 279 9.88 10.51 -21.93
C ILE A 279 10.65 10.16 -23.21
N GLY A 280 11.24 11.17 -23.84
CA GLY A 280 11.88 11.01 -25.14
C GLY A 280 10.94 10.37 -26.17
N SER A 281 11.36 9.25 -26.78
CA SER A 281 10.58 8.50 -27.77
C SER A 281 9.52 7.56 -27.15
N GLN A 282 9.43 7.41 -25.82
CA GLN A 282 8.57 6.43 -25.15
C GLN A 282 7.49 7.08 -24.30
N THR A 283 6.33 6.42 -24.17
CA THR A 283 5.33 6.71 -23.14
C THR A 283 5.53 5.74 -22.00
N VAL A 284 6.01 6.25 -20.86
CA VAL A 284 6.42 5.44 -19.70
C VAL A 284 5.32 5.48 -18.65
N PRO A 285 4.71 4.32 -18.27
CA PRO A 285 3.75 4.26 -17.18
C PRO A 285 4.36 4.74 -15.86
N THR A 286 3.62 5.53 -15.09
CA THR A 286 4.09 6.02 -13.78
C THR A 286 4.34 4.87 -12.78
N ALA A 287 3.65 3.74 -12.93
CA ALA A 287 3.92 2.52 -12.16
C ALA A 287 5.33 1.97 -12.44
N THR A 288 5.80 2.04 -13.69
CA THR A 288 7.18 1.66 -14.06
C THR A 288 8.18 2.61 -13.41
N LEU A 289 7.94 3.93 -13.46
CA LEU A 289 8.81 4.91 -12.79
C LEU A 289 8.88 4.66 -11.29
N ARG A 290 7.74 4.34 -10.66
CA ARG A 290 7.71 3.96 -9.24
C ARG A 290 8.65 2.80 -8.95
N THR A 291 8.61 1.74 -9.74
CA THR A 291 9.45 0.55 -9.55
C THR A 291 10.93 0.85 -9.80
N LEU A 292 11.25 1.51 -10.92
CA LEU A 292 12.63 1.80 -11.31
C LEU A 292 13.38 2.71 -10.33
N PHE A 293 12.67 3.67 -9.76
CA PHE A 293 13.28 4.71 -8.90
C PHE A 293 12.87 4.62 -7.43
N GLY A 294 12.20 3.55 -7.01
CA GLY A 294 11.80 3.32 -5.62
C GLY A 294 10.84 4.39 -5.08
N LEU A 295 9.96 4.93 -5.94
CA LEU A 295 9.05 6.00 -5.55
C LEU A 295 7.96 5.51 -4.62
N ARG A 296 7.53 6.36 -3.70
CA ARG A 296 6.50 6.00 -2.70
C ARG A 296 5.15 5.64 -3.33
N SER A 297 4.76 6.32 -4.43
CA SER A 297 3.54 6.01 -5.18
C SER A 297 3.75 6.17 -6.68
N ALA A 298 2.77 5.76 -7.47
CA ALA A 298 2.70 6.01 -8.91
C ALA A 298 1.95 7.31 -9.26
N SER A 299 1.53 8.12 -8.27
CA SER A 299 1.01 9.47 -8.52
C SER A 299 2.20 10.42 -8.56
N VAL A 300 2.86 10.48 -9.71
CA VAL A 300 4.16 11.16 -9.89
C VAL A 300 4.18 11.99 -11.15
N THR A 301 4.79 13.17 -11.06
CA THR A 301 5.28 13.97 -12.19
C THR A 301 6.79 14.07 -12.13
N ALA A 302 7.43 14.45 -13.24
CA ALA A 302 8.88 14.52 -13.34
C ALA A 302 9.31 15.70 -14.18
N GLU A 303 10.48 16.26 -13.85
CA GLU A 303 11.13 17.32 -14.60
C GLU A 303 12.66 17.19 -14.53
N TRP A 304 13.34 17.95 -15.39
CA TRP A 304 14.77 18.22 -15.32
C TRP A 304 14.99 19.59 -14.67
N ASP A 305 15.73 19.66 -13.58
CA ASP A 305 15.96 20.90 -12.82
C ASP A 305 17.23 21.68 -13.24
N GLY A 306 17.82 21.33 -14.39
CA GLY A 306 19.11 21.86 -14.88
C GLY A 306 20.31 21.02 -14.46
N LYS A 307 20.18 20.13 -13.46
CA LYS A 307 21.27 19.30 -12.93
C LYS A 307 20.92 17.81 -12.86
N GLN A 308 19.68 17.51 -12.49
CA GLN A 308 19.21 16.16 -12.22
C GLN A 308 17.71 16.03 -12.52
N VAL A 309 17.21 14.82 -12.57
CA VAL A 309 15.77 14.56 -12.68
C VAL A 309 15.14 14.64 -11.29
N ARG A 310 14.03 15.37 -11.17
CA ARG A 310 13.19 15.43 -10.00
C ARG A 310 11.87 14.73 -10.25
N PHE A 311 11.49 13.86 -9.33
CA PHE A 311 10.18 13.24 -9.26
C PHE A 311 9.40 13.86 -8.11
N TYR A 312 8.22 14.40 -8.41
CA TYR A 312 7.27 14.91 -7.41
C TYR A 312 6.19 13.86 -7.19
N VAL A 313 6.17 13.28 -6.01
CA VAL A 313 5.35 12.11 -5.69
C VAL A 313 4.30 12.48 -4.64
N THR A 314 3.04 12.13 -4.88
CA THR A 314 1.93 12.32 -3.95
C THR A 314 1.41 10.98 -3.46
N GLY A 315 1.19 10.84 -2.15
CA GLY A 315 0.67 9.61 -1.52
C GLY A 315 1.72 8.53 -1.31
N TYR A 316 1.26 7.34 -0.87
CA TYR A 316 2.14 6.23 -0.55
C TYR A 316 1.44 4.87 -0.78
N GLY A 317 2.05 4.01 -1.57
CA GLY A 317 1.59 2.67 -1.92
C GLY A 317 1.10 2.57 -3.36
N HIS A 318 0.43 1.47 -3.68
CA HIS A 318 -0.07 1.17 -5.04
C HIS A 318 -1.36 1.92 -5.41
N GLY A 319 -2.05 2.51 -4.44
CA GLY A 319 -3.24 3.33 -4.64
C GLY A 319 -4.56 2.56 -4.83
N VAL A 320 -4.59 1.23 -4.82
CA VAL A 320 -5.81 0.44 -5.06
C VAL A 320 -6.48 0.04 -3.74
N GLY A 321 -7.82 0.09 -3.69
CA GLY A 321 -8.62 -0.29 -2.53
C GLY A 321 -8.51 0.71 -1.38
N MET A 322 -8.49 0.26 -0.13
CA MET A 322 -8.58 1.16 1.04
C MET A 322 -7.28 1.93 1.28
N SER A 323 -7.38 3.26 1.36
CA SER A 323 -6.33 4.10 1.94
C SER A 323 -6.39 4.04 3.47
N GLN A 324 -5.29 3.70 4.11
CA GLN A 324 -5.21 3.62 5.58
C GLN A 324 -5.37 4.99 6.25
N TYR A 325 -4.71 6.02 5.72
CA TYR A 325 -4.89 7.39 6.20
C TYR A 325 -6.28 7.94 5.84
N GLY A 326 -6.83 7.57 4.68
CA GLY A 326 -8.20 7.91 4.29
C GLY A 326 -9.23 7.26 5.22
N ALA A 327 -9.05 5.98 5.55
CA ALA A 327 -9.87 5.29 6.55
C ALA A 327 -9.83 6.01 7.91
N ASN A 328 -8.65 6.46 8.36
CA ASN A 328 -8.50 7.22 9.58
C ASN A 328 -9.19 8.60 9.51
N ALA A 329 -9.10 9.29 8.38
CA ALA A 329 -9.80 10.56 8.16
C ALA A 329 -11.33 10.37 8.20
N MET A 330 -11.86 9.31 7.57
CA MET A 330 -13.28 8.97 7.63
C MET A 330 -13.74 8.61 9.04
N ALA A 331 -12.93 7.86 9.79
CA ALA A 331 -13.22 7.52 11.18
C ALA A 331 -13.29 8.77 12.08
N LYS A 332 -12.38 9.74 11.88
CA LYS A 332 -12.44 11.06 12.55
C LYS A 332 -13.70 11.86 12.20
N GLN A 333 -14.30 11.61 11.04
CA GLN A 333 -15.58 12.16 10.61
C GLN A 333 -16.79 11.37 11.11
N GLY A 334 -16.58 10.39 12.02
CA GLY A 334 -17.65 9.57 12.62
C GLY A 334 -18.11 8.38 11.78
N LYS A 335 -17.39 8.01 10.70
CA LYS A 335 -17.73 6.81 9.94
C LYS A 335 -17.27 5.56 10.69
N ASN A 336 -18.14 4.56 10.78
CA ASN A 336 -17.79 3.25 11.32
C ASN A 336 -17.04 2.38 10.29
N ALA A 337 -16.44 1.29 10.76
CA ALA A 337 -15.62 0.39 9.92
C ALA A 337 -16.37 -0.13 8.68
N GLN A 338 -17.65 -0.48 8.81
CA GLN A 338 -18.42 -0.98 7.67
C GLN A 338 -18.70 0.12 6.62
N GLN A 339 -18.96 1.36 7.06
CA GLN A 339 -19.12 2.50 6.16
C GLN A 339 -17.83 2.81 5.42
N ILE A 340 -16.68 2.76 6.13
CA ILE A 340 -15.35 2.94 5.54
C ILE A 340 -15.10 1.86 4.48
N LEU A 341 -15.32 0.60 4.80
CA LEU A 341 -15.07 -0.50 3.87
C LEU A 341 -15.97 -0.46 2.64
N ARG A 342 -17.27 -0.16 2.80
CA ARG A 342 -18.19 -0.03 1.64
C ARG A 342 -17.87 1.17 0.75
N HIS A 343 -17.21 2.19 1.29
CA HIS A 343 -16.71 3.31 0.50
C HIS A 343 -15.57 2.89 -0.43
N TYR A 344 -14.59 2.13 0.08
CA TYR A 344 -13.41 1.74 -0.68
C TYR A 344 -13.60 0.47 -1.54
N TYR A 345 -14.56 -0.39 -1.19
CA TYR A 345 -14.83 -1.63 -1.91
C TYR A 345 -16.27 -1.66 -2.40
N THR A 346 -16.43 -1.41 -3.69
CA THR A 346 -17.76 -1.24 -4.32
C THR A 346 -18.57 -2.53 -4.30
N GLY A 347 -19.82 -2.47 -3.87
CA GLY A 347 -20.77 -3.58 -3.96
C GLY A 347 -20.48 -4.78 -3.07
N VAL A 348 -19.59 -4.66 -2.08
CA VAL A 348 -19.29 -5.76 -1.15
C VAL A 348 -20.36 -5.93 -0.07
N LYS A 349 -20.57 -7.18 0.34
CA LYS A 349 -21.30 -7.56 1.54
C LYS A 349 -20.31 -7.85 2.67
N ILE A 350 -20.65 -7.43 3.90
CA ILE A 350 -19.82 -7.66 5.09
C ILE A 350 -20.62 -8.50 6.05
N HIS A 351 -20.18 -9.71 6.31
CA HIS A 351 -20.80 -10.63 7.25
C HIS A 351 -19.77 -11.59 7.84
N LYS A 352 -20.19 -12.40 8.82
CA LYS A 352 -19.32 -13.45 9.38
C LYS A 352 -19.08 -14.54 8.36
N PHE A 353 -17.81 -14.94 8.19
CA PHE A 353 -17.49 -16.16 7.43
C PHE A 353 -17.79 -17.40 8.29
N GLN A 354 -18.09 -18.50 7.63
CA GLN A 354 -18.31 -19.81 8.24
C GLN A 354 -17.02 -20.61 8.34
#